data_42b599e96aa4e42e4077d7109c64199f
#
_entry.id   42b599e96aa4e42e4077d7109c64199f
#
_cell.length_a   1.000
_cell.length_b   1.000
_cell.length_c   1.000
_cell.angle_alpha   90.00
_cell.angle_beta   90.00
_cell.angle_gamma   90.00
#
_symmetry.space_group_name_H-M   'P 1'
#
loop_
_entity.id
_entity.type
_entity.pdbx_description
1 polymer ?
#
loop_
_entity_poly.entity_id
_entity_poly.type
_entity_poly.pdbx_seq_one_letter_code
_entity_poly.pdbx_strand_id
1 'polypeptide(L)'
;MSESTIKRKKSNSISDPRYACAVGASHTVVGIKGVVPIANCSPGCQLKQTAFLTFENGFQGSIYAGAGNMPSANSTENDIVFGGIKTLDQLIKSTLKVFDGDLYVVLTGCVGGLIGDDVSTLVRNYRDLGYPIVSVDTAGFKGNNLFGHEEVVNAIVDQFVGDYNGERKKGLVNLWFETPYYNQNWRGDYQEIARILRGAGFEVNVLFGPEITVSLTGCVFPKLNSIW
;
A
#
# COMPACT_ATOMS: atom_id res chain seq x y z
N MET A 1 -14.88 24.33 -16.44
CA MET A 1 -13.77 24.68 -15.55
C MET A 1 -12.58 23.88 -16.06
N SER A 2 -11.51 24.55 -16.53
CA SER A 2 -10.39 23.91 -17.23
C SER A 2 -9.53 23.13 -16.25
N GLU A 3 -9.34 21.84 -16.52
CA GLU A 3 -8.33 21.02 -15.87
C GLU A 3 -6.94 21.61 -16.15
N SER A 4 -6.37 22.26 -15.17
CA SER A 4 -4.95 22.62 -15.19
C SER A 4 -4.14 21.37 -14.86
N THR A 5 -3.80 20.58 -15.87
CA THR A 5 -2.81 19.52 -15.73
C THR A 5 -1.49 20.14 -15.31
N ILE A 6 -1.14 20.04 -14.04
CA ILE A 6 0.16 20.45 -13.53
C ILE A 6 1.21 19.53 -14.17
N LYS A 7 1.82 19.97 -15.27
CA LYS A 7 2.99 19.30 -15.84
C LYS A 7 4.13 19.40 -14.83
N ARG A 8 4.41 18.34 -14.09
CA ARG A 8 5.62 18.23 -13.28
C ARG A 8 6.82 18.45 -14.20
N LYS A 9 7.57 19.51 -13.95
CA LYS A 9 8.84 19.76 -14.60
C LYS A 9 9.77 18.61 -14.20
N LYS A 10 10.24 17.80 -15.14
CA LYS A 10 11.26 16.76 -14.85
C LYS A 10 12.45 17.45 -14.23
N SER A 11 12.69 17.21 -12.94
CA SER A 11 13.92 17.67 -12.29
C SER A 11 15.08 16.89 -12.88
N ASN A 12 16.09 17.60 -13.37
CA ASN A 12 17.36 16.98 -13.75
C ASN A 12 18.28 16.77 -12.53
N SER A 13 17.76 16.92 -11.33
CA SER A 13 18.49 16.70 -10.09
C SER A 13 18.66 15.21 -9.83
N ILE A 14 19.91 14.78 -9.72
CA ILE A 14 20.31 13.41 -9.38
C ILE A 14 20.12 13.12 -7.88
N SER A 15 19.85 14.13 -7.07
CA SER A 15 19.77 14.05 -5.60
C SER A 15 18.33 14.02 -5.08
N ASP A 16 17.50 13.15 -5.64
CA ASP A 16 16.23 12.84 -4.99
C ASP A 16 16.51 12.01 -3.72
N PRO A 17 16.12 12.45 -2.52
CA PRO A 17 16.34 11.67 -1.32
C PRO A 17 15.57 10.36 -1.43
N ARG A 18 16.29 9.28 -1.64
CA ARG A 18 15.74 7.94 -1.77
C ARG A 18 16.03 7.15 -0.52
N TYR A 19 15.03 6.95 0.30
CA TYR A 19 15.11 5.99 1.40
C TYR A 19 15.00 4.55 0.88
N ALA A 20 14.14 4.34 -0.12
CA ALA A 20 13.95 3.06 -0.81
C ALA A 20 13.49 3.29 -2.26
N CYS A 21 13.47 2.23 -3.06
CA CYS A 21 12.81 2.24 -4.36
C CYS A 21 11.28 2.10 -4.20
N ALA A 22 10.55 2.13 -5.31
CA ALA A 22 9.08 2.10 -5.33
C ALA A 22 8.46 0.93 -4.54
N VAL A 23 9.11 -0.25 -4.48
CA VAL A 23 8.63 -1.39 -3.68
C VAL A 23 8.59 -1.10 -2.17
N GLY A 24 9.24 -0.04 -1.72
CA GLY A 24 9.08 0.51 -0.37
C GLY A 24 7.65 0.94 -0.04
N ALA A 25 6.78 1.04 -1.03
CA ALA A 25 5.33 1.14 -0.86
C ALA A 25 4.71 0.02 0.01
N SER A 26 5.40 -1.11 0.17
CA SER A 26 5.02 -2.16 1.12
C SER A 26 4.87 -1.62 2.55
N HIS A 27 5.65 -0.62 2.93
CA HIS A 27 5.53 0.04 4.24
C HIS A 27 4.22 0.83 4.36
N THR A 28 3.78 1.47 3.29
CA THR A 28 2.45 2.11 3.24
C THR A 28 1.36 1.08 3.49
N VAL A 29 1.44 -0.06 2.80
CA VAL A 29 0.46 -1.15 2.94
C VAL A 29 0.43 -1.70 4.36
N VAL A 30 1.60 -2.01 4.94
CA VAL A 30 1.73 -2.50 6.32
C VAL A 30 1.26 -1.46 7.35
N GLY A 31 1.39 -0.18 7.03
CA GLY A 31 0.91 0.93 7.86
C GLY A 31 -0.61 1.00 7.97
N ILE A 32 -1.36 0.36 7.10
CA ILE A 32 -2.82 0.36 7.10
C ILE A 32 -3.31 -0.92 7.81
N LYS A 33 -4.11 -0.74 8.84
CA LYS A 33 -4.65 -1.87 9.62
C LYS A 33 -5.49 -2.79 8.73
N GLY A 34 -5.27 -4.08 8.87
CA GLY A 34 -6.01 -5.12 8.11
C GLY A 34 -5.58 -5.28 6.65
N VAL A 35 -4.58 -4.54 6.18
CA VAL A 35 -4.09 -4.66 4.80
C VAL A 35 -2.82 -5.50 4.73
N VAL A 36 -2.81 -6.47 3.82
CA VAL A 36 -1.72 -7.43 3.65
C VAL A 36 -0.98 -7.17 2.34
N PRO A 37 0.32 -6.83 2.37
CA PRO A 37 1.12 -6.72 1.16
C PRO A 37 1.49 -8.11 0.62
N ILE A 38 1.44 -8.28 -0.69
CA ILE A 38 1.94 -9.46 -1.41
C ILE A 38 3.00 -8.99 -2.40
N ALA A 39 4.25 -9.37 -2.18
CA ALA A 39 5.36 -8.89 -2.98
C ALA A 39 5.66 -9.83 -4.15
N ASN A 40 5.40 -9.41 -5.40
CA ASN A 40 5.88 -10.08 -6.61
C ASN A 40 7.29 -9.58 -6.95
N CYS A 41 8.28 -10.03 -6.20
CA CYS A 41 9.66 -9.58 -6.32
C CYS A 41 10.68 -10.66 -5.90
N SER A 42 11.95 -10.36 -6.09
CA SER A 42 13.05 -11.22 -5.66
C SER A 42 13.28 -11.16 -4.13
N PRO A 43 13.94 -12.17 -3.53
CA PRO A 43 14.14 -12.27 -2.08
C PRO A 43 14.81 -11.05 -1.44
N GLY A 44 15.76 -10.43 -2.17
CA GLY A 44 16.50 -9.27 -1.68
C GLY A 44 15.61 -8.03 -1.46
N CYS A 45 14.57 -7.86 -2.25
CA CYS A 45 13.62 -6.76 -2.07
C CYS A 45 12.87 -6.91 -0.73
N GLN A 46 12.36 -8.11 -0.46
CA GLN A 46 11.65 -8.43 0.77
C GLN A 46 12.54 -8.30 1.99
N LEU A 47 13.75 -8.86 1.94
CA LEU A 47 14.71 -8.76 3.03
C LEU A 47 15.02 -7.29 3.38
N LYS A 48 15.23 -6.44 2.37
CA LYS A 48 15.49 -5.02 2.59
C LYS A 48 14.32 -4.32 3.28
N GLN A 49 13.09 -4.56 2.85
CA GLN A 49 11.91 -3.94 3.46
C GLN A 49 11.70 -4.41 4.90
N THR A 50 11.85 -5.72 5.14
CA THR A 50 11.77 -6.30 6.48
C THR A 50 12.84 -5.74 7.41
N ALA A 51 14.09 -5.65 6.94
CA ALA A 51 15.20 -5.08 7.70
C ALA A 51 14.93 -3.62 8.07
N PHE A 52 14.44 -2.82 7.11
CA PHE A 52 14.09 -1.42 7.37
C PHE A 52 13.01 -1.29 8.45
N LEU A 53 11.94 -2.07 8.38
CA LEU A 53 10.89 -2.07 9.40
C LEU A 53 11.43 -2.46 10.78
N THR A 54 12.32 -3.44 10.84
CA THR A 54 12.86 -3.95 12.10
C THR A 54 13.88 -3.01 12.73
N PHE A 55 14.81 -2.49 11.93
CA PHE A 55 15.94 -1.73 12.46
C PHE A 55 15.68 -0.24 12.58
N GLU A 56 14.88 0.34 11.67
CA GLU A 56 14.64 1.79 11.65
C GLU A 56 13.45 2.22 12.51
N ASN A 57 12.50 1.32 12.79
CA ASN A 57 11.26 1.64 13.50
C ASN A 57 11.18 1.01 14.91
N GLY A 58 12.25 0.40 15.38
CA GLY A 58 12.35 -0.16 16.72
C GLY A 58 11.28 -1.20 17.03
N PHE A 59 10.81 -1.21 18.27
CA PHE A 59 9.81 -2.14 18.77
C PHE A 59 8.52 -2.15 17.92
N GLN A 60 8.07 -0.99 17.51
CA GLN A 60 6.84 -0.87 16.70
C GLN A 60 7.00 -1.46 15.30
N GLY A 61 8.16 -1.32 14.70
CA GLY A 61 8.46 -1.94 13.41
C GLY A 61 8.47 -3.46 13.47
N SER A 62 9.06 -4.02 14.51
CA SER A 62 9.21 -5.48 14.63
C SER A 62 7.92 -6.21 15.03
N ILE A 63 7.08 -5.61 15.85
CA ILE A 63 5.90 -6.27 16.42
C ILE A 63 4.62 -5.92 15.66
N TYR A 64 4.36 -4.64 15.44
CA TYR A 64 3.09 -4.20 14.83
C TYR A 64 3.14 -4.19 13.31
N ALA A 65 4.27 -3.88 12.73
CA ALA A 65 4.44 -3.95 11.28
C ALA A 65 4.50 -5.39 10.77
N GLY A 66 4.64 -6.36 11.71
CA GLY A 66 4.70 -7.76 11.31
C GLY A 66 5.80 -7.98 10.29
N ALA A 67 7.04 -7.64 10.61
CA ALA A 67 8.17 -7.72 9.67
C ALA A 67 8.24 -9.09 8.95
N GLY A 68 7.64 -10.13 9.55
CA GLY A 68 7.43 -11.44 8.92
C GLY A 68 6.15 -11.58 8.09
N ASN A 69 5.26 -10.59 8.09
CA ASN A 69 3.93 -10.68 7.46
C ASN A 69 3.88 -10.03 6.08
N MET A 70 4.94 -10.15 5.31
CA MET A 70 4.99 -9.70 3.92
C MET A 70 5.26 -10.91 3.00
N PRO A 71 4.24 -11.66 2.61
CA PRO A 71 4.38 -12.76 1.65
C PRO A 71 5.10 -12.30 0.38
N SER A 72 6.08 -13.08 -0.08
CA SER A 72 6.87 -12.74 -1.27
C SER A 72 6.98 -13.94 -2.20
N ALA A 73 6.90 -13.68 -3.51
CA ALA A 73 7.08 -14.69 -4.54
C ALA A 73 8.51 -15.26 -4.54
N ASN A 74 9.48 -14.49 -4.04
CA ASN A 74 10.89 -14.87 -4.05
C ASN A 74 11.33 -15.34 -5.43
N SER A 75 10.97 -14.58 -6.46
CA SER A 75 11.19 -14.92 -7.86
C SER A 75 12.64 -15.38 -8.10
N THR A 76 12.75 -16.52 -8.73
CA THR A 76 14.01 -17.20 -9.06
C THR A 76 14.37 -16.97 -10.53
N GLU A 77 15.55 -17.48 -10.95
CA GLU A 77 15.96 -17.47 -12.36
C GLU A 77 14.96 -18.18 -13.27
N ASN A 78 14.30 -19.22 -12.75
CA ASN A 78 13.29 -19.96 -13.48
C ASN A 78 12.05 -19.09 -13.77
N ASP A 79 11.63 -18.28 -12.81
CA ASP A 79 10.53 -17.34 -12.99
C ASP A 79 10.88 -16.23 -13.99
N ILE A 80 12.16 -15.83 -14.03
CA ILE A 80 12.66 -14.84 -15.01
C ILE A 80 12.59 -15.38 -16.43
N VAL A 81 12.93 -16.64 -16.63
CA VAL A 81 13.01 -17.26 -17.97
C VAL A 81 11.63 -17.68 -18.48
N PHE A 82 10.78 -18.23 -17.60
CA PHE A 82 9.51 -18.85 -17.97
C PHE A 82 8.27 -18.05 -17.54
N GLY A 83 8.45 -16.91 -16.88
CA GLY A 83 7.37 -16.08 -16.32
C GLY A 83 7.02 -16.43 -14.88
N GLY A 84 6.76 -15.41 -14.06
CA GLY A 84 6.50 -15.51 -12.62
C GLY A 84 5.02 -15.66 -12.23
N ILE A 85 4.09 -15.55 -13.18
CA ILE A 85 2.64 -15.53 -12.90
C ILE A 85 2.16 -16.76 -12.15
N LYS A 86 2.67 -17.95 -12.45
CA LYS A 86 2.27 -19.19 -11.76
C LYS A 86 2.70 -19.17 -10.29
N THR A 87 3.91 -18.70 -10.02
CA THR A 87 4.46 -18.56 -8.67
C THR A 87 3.64 -17.52 -7.89
N LEU A 88 3.32 -16.40 -8.51
CA LEU A 88 2.46 -15.36 -7.91
C LEU A 88 1.04 -15.88 -7.62
N ASP A 89 0.43 -16.62 -8.53
CA ASP A 89 -0.90 -17.21 -8.32
C ASP A 89 -0.93 -18.16 -7.12
N GLN A 90 0.09 -19.01 -7.00
CA GLN A 90 0.24 -19.89 -5.83
C GLN A 90 0.44 -19.11 -4.54
N LEU A 91 1.22 -18.03 -4.58
CA LEU A 91 1.43 -17.15 -3.44
C LEU A 91 0.12 -16.47 -3.01
N ILE A 92 -0.63 -15.90 -3.93
CA ILE A 92 -1.95 -15.29 -3.64
C ILE A 92 -2.88 -16.31 -2.99
N LYS A 93 -3.03 -17.50 -3.56
CA LYS A 93 -3.86 -18.58 -3.00
C LYS A 93 -3.46 -18.97 -1.58
N SER A 94 -2.15 -19.04 -1.33
CA SER A 94 -1.62 -19.38 -0.01
C SER A 94 -1.84 -18.24 0.99
N THR A 95 -1.62 -17.02 0.57
CA THR A 95 -1.81 -15.82 1.40
C THR A 95 -3.26 -15.67 1.81
N LEU A 96 -4.21 -15.82 0.89
CA LEU A 96 -5.65 -15.77 1.18
C LEU A 96 -6.13 -16.87 2.15
N LYS A 97 -5.37 -17.96 2.29
CA LYS A 97 -5.70 -19.04 3.26
C LYS A 97 -5.11 -18.81 4.65
N VAL A 98 -3.96 -18.14 4.71
CA VAL A 98 -3.16 -18.01 5.95
C VAL A 98 -3.41 -16.69 6.64
N PHE A 99 -3.61 -15.63 5.87
CA PHE A 99 -3.79 -14.27 6.38
C PHE A 99 -5.27 -13.90 6.30
N ASP A 100 -5.80 -13.42 7.42
CA ASP A 100 -7.12 -12.81 7.51
C ASP A 100 -6.96 -11.29 7.33
N GLY A 101 -7.05 -10.84 6.09
CA GLY A 101 -6.86 -9.44 5.71
C GLY A 101 -8.13 -8.81 5.14
N ASP A 102 -8.36 -7.56 5.50
CA ASP A 102 -9.47 -6.76 4.94
C ASP A 102 -9.21 -6.36 3.49
N LEU A 103 -7.95 -6.25 3.10
CA LEU A 103 -7.49 -5.95 1.74
C LEU A 103 -6.12 -6.58 1.49
N TYR A 104 -5.91 -7.05 0.29
CA TYR A 104 -4.62 -7.57 -0.17
C TYR A 104 -4.07 -6.68 -1.28
N VAL A 105 -2.80 -6.27 -1.17
CA VAL A 105 -2.16 -5.39 -2.15
C VAL A 105 -0.98 -6.10 -2.79
N VAL A 106 -1.10 -6.43 -4.07
CA VAL A 106 -0.02 -7.06 -4.84
C VAL A 106 0.90 -5.99 -5.39
N LEU A 107 2.15 -6.00 -4.92
CA LEU A 107 3.19 -5.06 -5.31
C LEU A 107 4.12 -5.71 -6.33
N THR A 108 4.17 -5.18 -7.55
CA THR A 108 5.05 -5.69 -8.60
C THR A 108 6.43 -5.06 -8.49
N GLY A 109 7.45 -5.87 -8.20
CA GLY A 109 8.85 -5.42 -8.15
C GLY A 109 9.53 -5.40 -9.52
N CYS A 110 10.84 -5.12 -9.53
CA CYS A 110 11.63 -4.99 -10.78
C CYS A 110 11.56 -6.24 -11.66
N VAL A 111 11.66 -7.42 -11.06
CA VAL A 111 11.67 -8.69 -11.81
C VAL A 111 10.35 -8.85 -12.57
N GLY A 112 9.21 -8.81 -11.88
CA GLY A 112 7.90 -8.95 -12.52
C GLY A 112 7.65 -7.87 -13.59
N GLY A 113 8.11 -6.62 -13.32
CA GLY A 113 7.98 -5.52 -14.27
C GLY A 113 8.86 -5.68 -15.52
N LEU A 114 10.06 -6.25 -15.39
CA LEU A 114 10.97 -6.45 -16.52
C LEU A 114 10.58 -7.63 -17.42
N ILE A 115 10.10 -8.72 -16.84
CA ILE A 115 9.64 -9.89 -17.58
C ILE A 115 8.24 -9.71 -18.20
N GLY A 116 7.54 -8.64 -17.82
CA GLY A 116 6.21 -8.34 -18.36
C GLY A 116 5.11 -9.24 -17.83
N ASP A 117 5.21 -9.70 -16.59
CA ASP A 117 4.14 -10.47 -15.93
C ASP A 117 2.83 -9.68 -15.90
N ASP A 118 1.76 -10.25 -16.42
CA ASP A 118 0.43 -9.63 -16.39
C ASP A 118 -0.26 -9.82 -15.04
N VAL A 119 0.30 -9.15 -14.04
CA VAL A 119 -0.21 -9.15 -12.67
C VAL A 119 -1.60 -8.53 -12.58
N SER A 120 -1.88 -7.53 -13.41
CA SER A 120 -3.15 -6.81 -13.38
C SER A 120 -4.33 -7.70 -13.77
N THR A 121 -4.17 -8.53 -14.79
CA THR A 121 -5.20 -9.50 -15.19
C THR A 121 -5.37 -10.59 -14.15
N LEU A 122 -4.29 -11.12 -13.59
CA LEU A 122 -4.37 -12.11 -12.53
C LEU A 122 -5.16 -11.58 -11.34
N VAL A 123 -4.82 -10.40 -10.85
CA VAL A 123 -5.48 -9.77 -9.69
C VAL A 123 -6.94 -9.44 -9.99
N ARG A 124 -7.26 -8.98 -11.20
CA ARG A 124 -8.64 -8.74 -11.64
C ARG A 124 -9.49 -10.01 -11.54
N ASN A 125 -8.96 -11.15 -11.98
CA ASN A 125 -9.66 -12.43 -11.87
C ASN A 125 -10.03 -12.79 -10.42
N TYR A 126 -9.12 -12.54 -9.46
CA TYR A 126 -9.42 -12.71 -8.05
C TYR A 126 -10.48 -11.73 -7.54
N ARG A 127 -10.42 -10.49 -7.98
CA ARG A 127 -11.41 -9.48 -7.60
C ARG A 127 -12.79 -9.82 -8.14
N ASP A 128 -12.87 -10.34 -9.37
CA ASP A 128 -14.13 -10.81 -9.98
C ASP A 128 -14.73 -12.02 -9.24
N LEU A 129 -13.90 -12.80 -8.55
CA LEU A 129 -14.32 -13.85 -7.62
C LEU A 129 -14.75 -13.33 -6.24
N GLY A 130 -14.67 -12.00 -5.99
CA GLY A 130 -15.11 -11.35 -4.76
C GLY A 130 -14.01 -11.15 -3.71
N TYR A 131 -12.74 -11.46 -4.01
CA TYR A 131 -11.65 -11.19 -3.06
C TYR A 131 -11.28 -9.71 -3.04
N PRO A 132 -11.04 -9.13 -1.85
CA PRO A 132 -10.60 -7.74 -1.69
C PRO A 132 -9.11 -7.61 -2.03
N ILE A 133 -8.78 -7.54 -3.31
CA ILE A 133 -7.39 -7.54 -3.78
C ILE A 133 -7.17 -6.50 -4.86
N VAL A 134 -6.04 -5.77 -4.78
CA VAL A 134 -5.62 -4.77 -5.74
C VAL A 134 -4.20 -5.01 -6.20
N SER A 135 -3.84 -4.52 -7.38
CA SER A 135 -2.47 -4.60 -7.93
C SER A 135 -1.87 -3.23 -8.12
N VAL A 136 -0.58 -3.12 -7.84
CA VAL A 136 0.20 -1.89 -7.98
C VAL A 136 1.53 -2.19 -8.64
N ASP A 137 1.89 -1.40 -9.63
CA ASP A 137 3.19 -1.50 -10.29
C ASP A 137 4.22 -0.61 -9.57
N THR A 138 5.01 -1.23 -8.71
CA THR A 138 6.02 -0.61 -7.89
C THR A 138 7.44 -1.03 -8.27
N ALA A 139 7.68 -1.26 -9.56
CA ALA A 139 9.01 -1.59 -10.04
C ALA A 139 10.02 -0.48 -9.69
N GLY A 140 11.14 -0.85 -9.09
CA GLY A 140 12.09 0.10 -8.50
C GLY A 140 12.76 1.05 -9.50
N PHE A 141 12.75 0.72 -10.78
CA PHE A 141 13.22 1.63 -11.84
C PHE A 141 12.21 2.72 -12.21
N LYS A 142 10.96 2.65 -11.74
CA LYS A 142 9.92 3.65 -11.98
C LYS A 142 10.00 4.83 -11.04
N GLY A 143 10.46 4.63 -9.82
CA GLY A 143 10.54 5.70 -8.85
C GLY A 143 11.11 5.29 -7.49
N ASN A 144 11.04 6.22 -6.55
CA ASN A 144 11.41 6.03 -5.16
C ASN A 144 10.19 5.56 -4.32
N ASN A 145 10.37 5.46 -3.01
CA ASN A 145 9.32 5.06 -2.08
C ASN A 145 8.13 6.03 -2.04
N LEU A 146 8.33 7.32 -2.31
CA LEU A 146 7.23 8.31 -2.37
C LEU A 146 6.35 8.05 -3.60
N PHE A 147 6.97 7.78 -4.76
CA PHE A 147 6.26 7.35 -5.94
C PHE A 147 5.45 6.07 -5.64
N GLY A 148 6.08 5.07 -5.03
CA GLY A 148 5.40 3.83 -4.67
C GLY A 148 4.23 4.05 -3.70
N HIS A 149 4.37 4.95 -2.72
CA HIS A 149 3.29 5.35 -1.82
C HIS A 149 2.09 5.94 -2.59
N GLU A 150 2.35 6.89 -3.49
CA GLU A 150 1.32 7.52 -4.32
C GLU A 150 0.58 6.48 -5.16
N GLU A 151 1.32 5.56 -5.80
CA GLU A 151 0.73 4.49 -6.62
C GLU A 151 -0.14 3.52 -5.80
N VAL A 152 0.28 3.15 -4.58
CA VAL A 152 -0.53 2.30 -3.69
C VAL A 152 -1.83 2.98 -3.31
N VAL A 153 -1.77 4.24 -2.94
CA VAL A 153 -2.97 4.99 -2.55
C VAL A 153 -3.93 5.13 -3.72
N ASN A 154 -3.42 5.50 -4.90
CA ASN A 154 -4.22 5.60 -6.12
C ASN A 154 -4.86 4.24 -6.46
N ALA A 155 -4.10 3.15 -6.39
CA ALA A 155 -4.64 1.82 -6.67
C ALA A 155 -5.75 1.39 -5.68
N ILE A 156 -5.61 1.72 -4.41
CA ILE A 156 -6.66 1.45 -3.41
C ILE A 156 -7.91 2.26 -3.74
N VAL A 157 -7.76 3.55 -4.06
CA VAL A 157 -8.90 4.41 -4.42
C VAL A 157 -9.57 3.92 -5.69
N ASP A 158 -8.82 3.67 -6.75
CA ASP A 158 -9.36 3.36 -8.06
C ASP A 158 -9.93 1.94 -8.15
N GLN A 159 -9.31 0.97 -7.47
CA GLN A 159 -9.65 -0.44 -7.65
C GLN A 159 -10.54 -0.99 -6.53
N PHE A 160 -10.59 -0.35 -5.36
CA PHE A 160 -11.25 -0.90 -4.19
C PHE A 160 -12.31 0.02 -3.57
N VAL A 161 -12.05 1.34 -3.45
CA VAL A 161 -12.98 2.25 -2.77
C VAL A 161 -14.29 2.43 -3.54
N GLY A 162 -14.24 2.51 -4.85
CA GLY A 162 -15.40 2.79 -5.70
C GLY A 162 -15.93 4.23 -5.58
N ASP A 163 -17.03 4.51 -6.26
CA ASP A 163 -17.62 5.84 -6.29
C ASP A 163 -18.32 6.21 -4.97
N TYR A 164 -18.12 7.46 -4.55
CA TYR A 164 -18.81 8.00 -3.39
C TYR A 164 -20.23 8.45 -3.75
N ASN A 165 -21.23 7.79 -3.18
CA ASN A 165 -22.65 8.05 -3.41
C ASN A 165 -23.33 8.80 -2.24
N GLY A 166 -22.56 9.27 -1.24
CA GLY A 166 -23.10 9.90 -0.05
C GLY A 166 -23.07 11.43 -0.09
N GLU A 167 -23.77 12.04 0.87
CA GLU A 167 -23.70 13.48 1.08
C GLU A 167 -22.41 13.88 1.80
N ARG A 168 -21.86 15.04 1.45
CA ARG A 168 -20.69 15.60 2.13
C ARG A 168 -21.05 15.95 3.57
N LYS A 169 -20.37 15.33 4.54
CA LYS A 169 -20.56 15.63 5.95
C LYS A 169 -19.81 16.92 6.30
N LYS A 170 -20.57 17.97 6.64
CA LYS A 170 -20.00 19.26 7.06
C LYS A 170 -19.20 19.08 8.35
N GLY A 171 -17.97 19.59 8.39
CA GLY A 171 -17.09 19.50 9.56
C GLY A 171 -16.28 18.21 9.65
N LEU A 172 -16.42 17.27 8.72
CA LEU A 172 -15.55 16.11 8.60
C LEU A 172 -14.32 16.46 7.75
N VAL A 173 -13.14 16.18 8.28
CA VAL A 173 -11.84 16.32 7.60
C VAL A 173 -11.21 14.96 7.43
N ASN A 174 -10.83 14.62 6.21
CA ASN A 174 -9.97 13.49 5.94
C ASN A 174 -8.51 13.94 6.12
N LEU A 175 -7.82 13.35 7.09
CA LEU A 175 -6.42 13.58 7.34
C LEU A 175 -5.61 12.50 6.63
N TRP A 176 -4.89 12.91 5.60
CA TRP A 176 -3.92 12.09 4.90
C TRP A 176 -2.61 12.85 4.89
N PHE A 177 -1.60 12.31 5.54
CA PHE A 177 -0.47 13.16 5.89
C PHE A 177 0.86 12.59 5.42
N GLU A 178 1.26 11.40 5.77
CA GLU A 178 2.65 10.99 5.67
C GLU A 178 2.84 9.57 5.14
N THR A 179 4.06 9.30 4.65
CA THR A 179 4.46 7.94 4.28
C THR A 179 4.78 7.15 5.54
N PRO A 180 4.01 6.14 5.91
CA PRO A 180 4.24 5.33 7.10
C PRO A 180 5.66 4.75 7.14
N TYR A 181 6.24 4.71 8.32
CA TYR A 181 7.57 4.16 8.66
C TYR A 181 8.79 4.90 8.11
N TYR A 182 8.67 5.73 7.08
CA TYR A 182 9.78 6.54 6.59
C TYR A 182 10.03 7.79 7.43
N ASN A 183 9.00 8.31 8.09
CA ASN A 183 9.15 9.20 9.22
C ASN A 183 8.97 8.38 10.50
N GLN A 184 9.97 8.38 11.38
CA GLN A 184 9.93 7.64 12.64
C GLN A 184 8.85 8.16 13.61
N ASN A 185 8.44 9.42 13.44
CA ASN A 185 7.43 10.07 14.27
C ASN A 185 5.99 9.99 13.69
N TRP A 186 5.81 9.38 12.51
CA TRP A 186 4.57 9.41 11.75
C TRP A 186 3.29 9.14 12.56
N ARG A 187 3.35 8.24 13.54
CA ARG A 187 2.20 7.94 14.40
C ARG A 187 1.86 9.08 15.34
N GLY A 188 2.89 9.66 15.98
CA GLY A 188 2.73 10.81 16.87
C GLY A 188 2.25 12.03 16.11
N ASP A 189 2.75 12.24 14.91
CA ASP A 189 2.38 13.35 14.05
C ASP A 189 0.91 13.25 13.62
N TYR A 190 0.43 12.06 13.24
CA TYR A 190 -0.99 11.83 12.98
C TYR A 190 -1.87 12.11 14.20
N GLN A 191 -1.47 11.64 15.38
CA GLN A 191 -2.20 11.84 16.63
C GLN A 191 -2.29 13.31 16.98
N GLU A 192 -1.19 14.04 16.90
CA GLU A 192 -1.12 15.45 17.26
C GLU A 192 -1.90 16.33 16.28
N ILE A 193 -1.77 16.12 14.97
CA ILE A 193 -2.55 16.86 13.98
C ILE A 193 -4.05 16.58 14.15
N ALA A 194 -4.41 15.31 14.35
CA ALA A 194 -5.80 14.94 14.63
C ALA A 194 -6.33 15.60 15.91
N ARG A 195 -5.50 15.68 16.98
CA ARG A 195 -5.84 16.36 18.23
C ARG A 195 -6.10 17.85 18.01
N ILE A 196 -5.23 18.52 17.24
CA ILE A 196 -5.38 19.96 16.92
C ILE A 196 -6.68 20.20 16.14
N LEU A 197 -6.95 19.42 15.10
CA LEU A 197 -8.15 19.56 14.28
C LEU A 197 -9.43 19.31 15.09
N ARG A 198 -9.43 18.28 15.95
CA ARG A 198 -10.56 18.02 16.86
C ARG A 198 -10.75 19.15 17.86
N GLY A 199 -9.67 19.73 18.38
CA GLY A 199 -9.70 20.92 19.24
C GLY A 199 -10.26 22.16 18.54
N ALA A 200 -10.11 22.25 17.22
CA ALA A 200 -10.72 23.29 16.40
C ALA A 200 -12.20 23.00 16.03
N GLY A 201 -12.78 21.91 16.51
CA GLY A 201 -14.19 21.57 16.30
C GLY A 201 -14.47 20.71 15.06
N PHE A 202 -13.44 20.13 14.43
CA PHE A 202 -13.63 19.22 13.31
C PHE A 202 -13.77 17.77 13.77
N GLU A 203 -14.56 17.00 13.05
CA GLU A 203 -14.48 15.54 13.08
C GLU A 203 -13.35 15.10 12.16
N VAL A 204 -12.44 14.25 12.64
CA VAL A 204 -11.24 13.86 11.89
C VAL A 204 -11.29 12.38 11.58
N ASN A 205 -11.26 12.08 10.30
CA ASN A 205 -11.04 10.75 9.76
C ASN A 205 -9.57 10.65 9.30
N VAL A 206 -8.80 9.79 9.96
CA VAL A 206 -7.39 9.56 9.60
C VAL A 206 -7.33 8.50 8.52
N LEU A 207 -6.85 8.85 7.34
CA LEU A 207 -6.67 7.92 6.22
C LEU A 207 -5.29 7.27 6.27
N PHE A 208 -5.26 5.95 6.07
CA PHE A 208 -4.03 5.15 5.93
C PHE A 208 -3.11 5.18 7.16
N GLY A 209 -3.65 5.05 8.36
CA GLY A 209 -2.87 4.99 9.60
C GLY A 209 -3.19 3.76 10.47
N PRO A 210 -2.33 3.43 11.46
CA PRO A 210 -2.45 2.20 12.26
C PRO A 210 -3.57 2.23 13.29
N GLU A 211 -3.97 3.41 13.74
CA GLU A 211 -5.00 3.61 14.77
C GLU A 211 -6.39 3.77 14.18
N ILE A 212 -6.55 3.51 12.91
CA ILE A 212 -7.87 3.53 12.27
C ILE A 212 -8.67 2.31 12.73
N THR A 213 -8.86 2.25 14.05
CA THR A 213 -9.97 1.51 14.66
C THR A 213 -11.26 2.31 14.52
N VAL A 214 -11.15 3.56 14.08
CA VAL A 214 -12.28 4.43 13.90
C VAL A 214 -12.64 4.39 12.43
N SER A 215 -13.46 3.40 12.13
CA SER A 215 -14.39 3.56 11.05
C SER A 215 -13.75 4.01 9.73
N LEU A 216 -13.22 3.06 8.97
CA LEU A 216 -13.29 3.10 7.51
C LEU A 216 -14.73 3.39 7.01
N THR A 217 -15.68 3.56 7.92
CA THR A 217 -17.07 3.99 7.71
C THR A 217 -17.20 5.45 7.28
N GLY A 218 -16.14 6.20 7.20
CA GLY A 218 -16.16 7.54 6.59
C GLY A 218 -15.61 7.54 5.16
N CYS A 219 -14.65 6.71 4.82
CA CYS A 219 -14.52 6.10 3.51
C CYS A 219 -15.36 4.84 3.58
N VAL A 220 -16.57 4.89 3.14
CA VAL A 220 -17.41 3.72 3.01
C VAL A 220 -16.71 2.80 2.03
N PHE A 221 -16.03 1.80 2.57
CA PHE A 221 -15.73 0.60 1.81
C PHE A 221 -17.01 -0.23 1.85
N PRO A 222 -17.93 -0.09 0.90
CA PRO A 222 -19.28 -0.68 1.02
C PRO A 222 -19.26 -2.21 0.95
N LYS A 223 -18.09 -2.81 0.77
CA LYS A 223 -17.93 -4.26 0.65
C LYS A 223 -17.25 -4.95 1.83
N LEU A 224 -16.63 -4.23 2.77
CA LEU A 224 -16.01 -4.85 3.95
C LEU A 224 -17.04 -5.40 4.94
N ASN A 225 -18.25 -4.87 4.97
CA ASN A 225 -19.32 -5.32 5.88
C ASN A 225 -20.22 -6.43 5.29
N SER A 226 -19.97 -6.91 4.09
CA SER A 226 -20.83 -7.91 3.44
C SER A 226 -20.16 -9.28 3.24
N ILE A 227 -18.97 -9.49 3.76
CA ILE A 227 -18.23 -10.75 3.61
C ILE A 227 -18.14 -11.55 4.94
N TRP A 228 -18.81 -11.09 6.03
CA TRP A 228 -18.95 -11.81 7.29
C TRP A 228 -20.41 -12.12 7.60
#